data_ebea1757c8a3efa7d357998d62055219
#
_entry.id   ebea1757c8a3efa7d357998d62055219
#
_cell.length_a   1.000
_cell.length_b   1.000
_cell.length_c   1.000
_cell.angle_alpha   90.00
_cell.angle_beta   90.00
_cell.angle_gamma   90.00
#
_symmetry.space_group_name_H-M   'P 1'
#
loop_
_entity.id
_entity.type
_entity.pdbx_description
1 polymer ?
#
loop_
_entity_poly.entity_id
_entity_poly.type
_entity_poly.pdbx_seq_one_letter_code
_entity_poly.pdbx_strand_id
1 'polypeptide(L)'
;MDIEKFIIDGVENAVKTSFSTVKIEERYEKHRAKLHFLPVDLRVYQGGIQSLNIKLGDILVKITNKIIDDNPNLELHKLSGKKIKKINCTETSTEINNFIRLHNNKKITSKQEFDDLVTNISLTEPSSLRPRTQNVDVDLLFTKKDEDKLYFFESKAVDDHDTGKFNDLNRKVFETYGALLNSLDSNERSKLVPNLMYFSEAKRYEPIYIPKE
;
A
#
# COMPACT_ATOMS: atom_id res chain seq x y z
N MET A 1 11.25 16.11 -16.60
CA MET A 1 11.81 14.74 -16.85
C MET A 1 10.99 14.10 -17.95
N ASP A 2 11.64 13.43 -18.92
CA ASP A 2 10.94 12.64 -19.92
C ASP A 2 10.36 11.38 -19.23
N ILE A 3 9.05 11.37 -19.05
CA ILE A 3 8.31 10.30 -18.34
C ILE A 3 8.41 9.00 -19.15
N GLU A 4 8.34 9.07 -20.49
CA GLU A 4 8.44 7.90 -21.35
C GLU A 4 9.79 7.20 -21.18
N LYS A 5 10.88 7.95 -21.24
CA LYS A 5 12.23 7.44 -21.00
C LYS A 5 12.36 6.85 -19.60
N PHE A 6 11.82 7.51 -18.57
CA PHE A 6 11.85 7.01 -17.19
C PHE A 6 11.11 5.67 -17.05
N ILE A 7 9.96 5.51 -17.73
CA ILE A 7 9.21 4.24 -17.75
C ILE A 7 10.03 3.15 -18.42
N ILE A 8 10.56 3.42 -19.62
CA ILE A 8 11.36 2.45 -20.39
C ILE A 8 12.57 1.99 -19.57
N ASP A 9 13.38 2.93 -19.09
CA ASP A 9 14.57 2.62 -18.28
C ASP A 9 14.22 1.84 -17.01
N GLY A 10 13.12 2.21 -16.36
CA GLY A 10 12.61 1.55 -15.16
C GLY A 10 12.18 0.10 -15.43
N VAL A 11 11.41 -0.13 -16.48
CA VAL A 11 10.93 -1.46 -16.88
C VAL A 11 12.12 -2.35 -17.31
N GLU A 12 13.02 -1.84 -18.14
CA GLU A 12 14.22 -2.58 -18.52
C GLU A 12 15.07 -2.99 -17.33
N ASN A 13 15.31 -2.08 -16.39
CA ASN A 13 16.05 -2.39 -15.16
C ASN A 13 15.30 -3.39 -14.28
N ALA A 14 13.98 -3.28 -14.18
CA ALA A 14 13.16 -4.24 -13.44
C ALA A 14 13.26 -5.65 -14.01
N VAL A 15 13.21 -5.79 -15.34
CA VAL A 15 13.39 -7.08 -16.04
C VAL A 15 14.80 -7.61 -15.82
N LYS A 16 15.85 -6.83 -16.15
CA LYS A 16 17.25 -7.22 -15.99
C LYS A 16 17.57 -7.69 -14.57
N THR A 17 17.10 -6.96 -13.56
CA THR A 17 17.39 -7.29 -12.14
C THR A 17 16.50 -8.40 -11.58
N SER A 18 15.32 -8.66 -12.16
CA SER A 18 14.45 -9.77 -11.73
C SER A 18 14.89 -11.11 -12.32
N PHE A 19 15.55 -11.09 -13.48
CA PHE A 19 16.00 -12.29 -14.21
C PHE A 19 17.52 -12.32 -14.44
N SER A 20 18.30 -11.61 -13.63
CA SER A 20 19.75 -11.73 -13.67
C SER A 20 20.20 -13.15 -13.31
N THR A 21 21.31 -13.60 -13.89
CA THR A 21 21.89 -14.92 -13.64
C THR A 21 22.05 -15.18 -12.13
N VAL A 22 22.59 -14.21 -11.39
CA VAL A 22 22.76 -14.30 -9.95
C VAL A 22 21.43 -14.54 -9.23
N LYS A 23 20.36 -13.81 -9.58
CA LYS A 23 19.04 -13.99 -8.96
C LYS A 23 18.37 -15.31 -9.34
N ILE A 24 18.61 -15.79 -10.51
CA ILE A 24 18.14 -17.11 -10.96
C ILE A 24 18.84 -18.20 -10.14
N GLU A 25 20.16 -18.15 -10.00
CA GLU A 25 20.96 -19.10 -9.21
C GLU A 25 20.56 -19.08 -7.73
N GLU A 26 20.45 -17.91 -7.09
CA GLU A 26 19.97 -17.77 -5.70
C GLU A 26 18.61 -18.44 -5.49
N ARG A 27 17.67 -18.24 -6.43
CA ARG A 27 16.34 -18.84 -6.36
C ARG A 27 16.41 -20.35 -6.57
N TYR A 28 17.25 -20.79 -7.51
CA TYR A 28 17.45 -22.22 -7.78
C TYR A 28 17.93 -22.94 -6.52
N GLU A 29 18.98 -22.45 -5.88
CA GLU A 29 19.49 -23.02 -4.63
C GLU A 29 18.46 -23.00 -3.50
N LYS A 30 17.71 -21.88 -3.35
CA LYS A 30 16.64 -21.77 -2.37
C LYS A 30 15.50 -22.77 -2.57
N HIS A 31 15.19 -23.11 -3.82
CA HIS A 31 14.06 -23.98 -4.15
C HIS A 31 14.46 -25.45 -4.29
N ARG A 32 15.71 -25.73 -4.62
CA ARG A 32 16.24 -27.08 -4.80
C ARG A 32 16.06 -27.96 -3.54
N ALA A 33 16.30 -27.38 -2.37
CA ALA A 33 16.20 -28.09 -1.10
C ALA A 33 14.77 -28.28 -0.57
N LYS A 34 13.76 -27.74 -1.26
CA LYS A 34 12.37 -27.78 -0.80
C LYS A 34 11.57 -28.80 -1.57
N LEU A 35 10.94 -29.74 -0.84
CA LEU A 35 9.96 -30.63 -1.42
C LEU A 35 8.74 -29.83 -1.90
N HIS A 36 8.38 -30.00 -3.18
CA HIS A 36 7.25 -29.31 -3.79
C HIS A 36 6.77 -30.08 -5.02
N PHE A 37 5.46 -30.02 -5.32
CA PHE A 37 4.89 -30.69 -6.48
C PHE A 37 5.28 -30.05 -7.83
N LEU A 38 5.60 -28.75 -7.84
CA LEU A 38 6.08 -28.08 -9.05
C LEU A 38 7.60 -28.27 -9.24
N PRO A 39 8.07 -28.48 -10.48
CA PRO A 39 9.49 -28.47 -10.83
C PRO A 39 10.22 -27.20 -10.36
N VAL A 40 11.50 -27.36 -10.04
CA VAL A 40 12.32 -26.23 -9.53
C VAL A 40 12.35 -25.06 -10.51
N ASP A 41 12.50 -25.34 -11.81
CA ASP A 41 12.55 -24.31 -12.85
C ASP A 41 11.29 -23.44 -12.85
N LEU A 42 10.11 -24.04 -12.78
CA LEU A 42 8.84 -23.29 -12.73
C LEU A 42 8.76 -22.40 -11.50
N ARG A 43 9.23 -22.85 -10.34
CA ARG A 43 9.27 -22.05 -9.11
C ARG A 43 10.25 -20.89 -9.20
N VAL A 44 11.40 -21.09 -9.85
CA VAL A 44 12.39 -20.04 -10.11
C VAL A 44 11.80 -18.96 -11.02
N TYR A 45 11.13 -19.34 -12.12
CA TYR A 45 10.43 -18.41 -13.00
C TYR A 45 9.31 -17.66 -12.30
N GLN A 46 8.48 -18.35 -11.52
CA GLN A 46 7.42 -17.73 -10.71
C GLN A 46 7.99 -16.66 -9.76
N GLY A 47 9.11 -16.97 -9.09
CA GLY A 47 9.81 -16.01 -8.23
C GLY A 47 10.37 -14.80 -9.01
N GLY A 48 10.78 -15.00 -10.27
CA GLY A 48 11.18 -13.93 -11.19
C GLY A 48 10.04 -13.00 -11.53
N ILE A 49 8.90 -13.57 -11.94
CA ILE A 49 7.68 -12.83 -12.27
C ILE A 49 7.17 -12.06 -11.04
N GLN A 50 7.15 -12.68 -9.85
CA GLN A 50 6.76 -11.99 -8.62
C GLN A 50 7.67 -10.80 -8.31
N SER A 51 8.99 -10.96 -8.45
CA SER A 51 9.95 -9.87 -8.27
C SER A 51 9.75 -8.75 -9.28
N LEU A 52 9.44 -9.07 -10.54
CA LEU A 52 9.14 -8.10 -11.57
C LEU A 52 7.87 -7.31 -11.23
N ASN A 53 6.79 -7.98 -10.84
CA ASN A 53 5.53 -7.33 -10.47
C ASN A 53 5.70 -6.34 -9.30
N ILE A 54 6.51 -6.68 -8.29
CA ILE A 54 6.83 -5.76 -7.18
C ILE A 54 7.52 -4.51 -7.72
N LYS A 55 8.55 -4.66 -8.56
CA LYS A 55 9.30 -3.54 -9.12
C LYS A 55 8.47 -2.66 -10.06
N LEU A 56 7.55 -3.26 -10.82
CA LEU A 56 6.61 -2.50 -11.65
C LEU A 56 5.67 -1.66 -10.78
N GLY A 57 5.19 -2.20 -9.66
CA GLY A 57 4.45 -1.43 -8.66
C GLY A 57 5.24 -0.23 -8.12
N ASP A 58 6.51 -0.43 -7.75
CA ASP A 58 7.40 0.64 -7.28
C ASP A 58 7.62 1.72 -8.36
N ILE A 59 7.69 1.34 -9.63
CA ILE A 59 7.83 2.29 -10.75
C ILE A 59 6.56 3.14 -10.86
N LEU A 60 5.37 2.53 -10.79
CA LEU A 60 4.10 3.26 -10.83
C LEU A 60 4.00 4.30 -9.72
N VAL A 61 4.33 3.93 -8.48
CA VAL A 61 4.36 4.84 -7.35
C VAL A 61 5.32 6.02 -7.61
N LYS A 62 6.52 5.76 -8.12
CA LYS A 62 7.50 6.81 -8.44
C LYS A 62 7.01 7.75 -9.55
N ILE A 63 6.38 7.21 -10.58
CA ILE A 63 5.78 8.02 -11.67
C ILE A 63 4.70 8.93 -11.10
N THR A 64 3.81 8.39 -10.28
CA THR A 64 2.71 9.17 -9.70
C THR A 64 3.23 10.25 -8.76
N ASN A 65 4.22 9.93 -7.90
CA ASN A 65 4.88 10.95 -7.08
C ASN A 65 5.48 12.06 -7.95
N LYS A 66 6.09 11.73 -9.08
CA LYS A 66 6.68 12.72 -9.97
C LYS A 66 5.63 13.58 -10.68
N ILE A 67 4.52 12.97 -11.11
CA ILE A 67 3.39 13.71 -11.71
C ILE A 67 2.82 14.71 -10.70
N ILE A 68 2.68 14.32 -9.44
CA ILE A 68 2.20 15.19 -8.37
C ILE A 68 3.20 16.33 -8.13
N ASP A 69 4.50 16.02 -8.04
CA ASP A 69 5.57 16.99 -7.81
C ASP A 69 5.69 18.03 -8.94
N ASP A 70 5.44 17.62 -10.18
CA ASP A 70 5.45 18.51 -11.36
C ASP A 70 4.14 19.32 -11.53
N ASN A 71 3.07 19.00 -10.78
CA ASN A 71 1.79 19.70 -10.88
C ASN A 71 1.76 20.92 -9.96
N PRO A 72 1.61 22.16 -10.50
CA PRO A 72 1.65 23.38 -9.70
C PRO A 72 0.50 23.52 -8.69
N ASN A 73 -0.59 22.74 -8.83
CA ASN A 73 -1.75 22.77 -7.94
C ASN A 73 -1.66 21.74 -6.81
N LEU A 74 -0.66 20.87 -6.83
CA LEU A 74 -0.44 19.82 -5.83
C LEU A 74 0.87 20.08 -5.09
N GLU A 75 0.95 19.60 -3.87
CA GLU A 75 2.17 19.66 -3.06
C GLU A 75 2.44 18.30 -2.42
N LEU A 76 3.57 17.70 -2.79
CA LEU A 76 3.95 16.40 -2.28
C LEU A 76 4.43 16.51 -0.83
N HIS A 77 3.83 15.75 0.06
CA HIS A 77 4.23 15.74 1.46
C HIS A 77 5.58 15.01 1.65
N LYS A 78 6.37 15.47 2.63
CA LYS A 78 7.72 14.92 2.95
C LYS A 78 7.76 13.43 3.26
N LEU A 79 6.64 12.81 3.65
CA LEU A 79 6.52 11.37 3.95
C LEU A 79 6.08 10.54 2.73
N SER A 80 5.68 11.15 1.63
CA SER A 80 5.29 10.44 0.41
C SER A 80 6.46 9.63 -0.16
N GLY A 81 6.21 8.39 -0.58
CA GLY A 81 7.22 7.47 -1.08
C GLY A 81 8.24 6.99 -0.02
N LYS A 82 7.97 7.19 1.27
CA LYS A 82 8.90 6.83 2.36
C LYS A 82 8.35 5.76 3.27
N LYS A 83 9.28 5.12 4.00
CA LYS A 83 8.94 4.20 5.08
C LYS A 83 8.78 4.96 6.39
N ILE A 84 7.65 4.75 7.04
CA ILE A 84 7.38 5.27 8.37
C ILE A 84 7.25 4.14 9.39
N LYS A 85 7.43 4.46 10.66
CA LYS A 85 7.30 3.47 11.74
C LYS A 85 5.81 3.28 12.08
N LYS A 86 5.34 2.06 11.93
CA LYS A 86 4.07 1.62 12.50
C LYS A 86 4.31 1.28 13.96
N ILE A 87 3.61 1.95 14.85
CA ILE A 87 3.51 1.53 16.24
C ILE A 87 2.38 0.48 16.29
N ASN A 88 2.73 -0.77 16.55
CA ASN A 88 1.73 -1.81 16.80
C ASN A 88 1.11 -1.54 18.17
N CYS A 89 0.12 -0.67 18.20
CA CYS A 89 -0.76 -0.51 19.32
C CYS A 89 -1.76 -1.67 19.28
N THR A 90 -1.81 -2.46 20.33
CA THR A 90 -2.69 -3.63 20.39
C THR A 90 -4.15 -3.21 20.19
N GLU A 91 -4.53 -2.07 20.73
CA GLU A 91 -5.86 -1.50 20.66
C GLU A 91 -6.20 -1.11 19.21
N THR A 92 -5.34 -0.36 18.52
CA THR A 92 -5.53 0.00 17.11
C THR A 92 -5.64 -1.25 16.22
N SER A 93 -4.79 -2.24 16.47
CA SER A 93 -4.84 -3.50 15.71
C SER A 93 -6.12 -4.27 15.99
N THR A 94 -6.65 -4.19 17.21
CA THR A 94 -7.92 -4.79 17.60
C THR A 94 -9.09 -4.12 16.90
N GLU A 95 -9.15 -2.78 16.88
CA GLU A 95 -10.17 -2.02 16.16
C GLU A 95 -10.19 -2.33 14.66
N ILE A 96 -9.03 -2.32 14.02
CA ILE A 96 -8.91 -2.67 12.59
C ILE A 96 -9.37 -4.11 12.34
N ASN A 97 -8.95 -5.08 13.16
CA ASN A 97 -9.33 -6.48 13.01
C ASN A 97 -10.84 -6.68 13.24
N ASN A 98 -11.42 -6.01 14.24
CA ASN A 98 -12.84 -6.06 14.50
C ASN A 98 -13.64 -5.48 13.34
N PHE A 99 -13.23 -4.33 12.81
CA PHE A 99 -13.86 -3.72 11.64
C PHE A 99 -13.84 -4.68 10.44
N ILE A 100 -12.67 -5.21 10.08
CA ILE A 100 -12.53 -6.15 8.97
C ILE A 100 -13.42 -7.40 9.19
N ARG A 101 -13.43 -7.95 10.41
CA ARG A 101 -14.25 -9.13 10.75
C ARG A 101 -15.75 -8.86 10.65
N LEU A 102 -16.22 -7.72 11.13
CA LEU A 102 -17.64 -7.35 11.08
C LEU A 102 -18.13 -7.12 9.65
N HIS A 103 -17.25 -6.62 8.78
CA HIS A 103 -17.61 -6.22 7.41
C HIS A 103 -17.23 -7.26 6.37
N ASN A 104 -16.53 -8.34 6.73
CA ASN A 104 -16.10 -9.41 5.79
C ASN A 104 -17.25 -10.02 4.97
N ASN A 105 -18.44 -10.07 5.55
CA ASN A 105 -19.64 -10.64 4.92
C ASN A 105 -20.61 -9.58 4.44
N LYS A 106 -20.32 -8.31 4.64
CA LYS A 106 -21.17 -7.21 4.19
C LYS A 106 -20.71 -6.74 2.83
N LYS A 107 -21.65 -6.61 1.89
CA LYS A 107 -21.35 -6.11 0.54
C LYS A 107 -21.19 -4.60 0.47
N ILE A 108 -21.55 -3.84 1.51
CA ILE A 108 -21.50 -2.37 1.55
C ILE A 108 -21.09 -1.94 2.97
N THR A 109 -20.08 -1.08 3.06
CA THR A 109 -19.71 -0.36 4.28
C THR A 109 -20.32 1.02 4.20
N SER A 110 -21.03 1.44 5.25
CA SER A 110 -21.55 2.81 5.30
C SER A 110 -20.40 3.79 5.58
N LYS A 111 -20.53 5.01 5.08
CA LYS A 111 -19.58 6.10 5.39
C LYS A 111 -19.44 6.29 6.90
N GLN A 112 -20.56 6.23 7.63
CA GLN A 112 -20.57 6.39 9.09
C GLN A 112 -19.73 5.32 9.80
N GLU A 113 -19.85 4.05 9.43
CA GLU A 113 -19.04 2.97 10.01
C GLU A 113 -17.54 3.16 9.77
N PHE A 114 -17.18 3.70 8.60
CA PHE A 114 -15.80 4.04 8.28
C PHE A 114 -15.31 5.24 9.11
N ASP A 115 -16.10 6.30 9.22
CA ASP A 115 -15.76 7.50 9.99
C ASP A 115 -15.61 7.16 11.48
N ASP A 116 -16.44 6.26 12.01
CA ASP A 116 -16.35 5.74 13.39
C ASP A 116 -15.03 4.97 13.59
N LEU A 117 -14.64 4.10 12.63
CA LEU A 117 -13.36 3.41 12.70
C LEU A 117 -12.20 4.40 12.71
N VAL A 118 -12.19 5.37 11.80
CA VAL A 118 -11.16 6.40 11.69
C VAL A 118 -11.04 7.18 13.01
N THR A 119 -12.19 7.57 13.59
CA THR A 119 -12.24 8.26 14.88
C THR A 119 -11.66 7.39 16.00
N ASN A 120 -12.04 6.13 16.08
CA ASN A 120 -11.55 5.21 17.10
C ASN A 120 -10.03 5.00 16.98
N ILE A 121 -9.50 4.83 15.77
CA ILE A 121 -8.05 4.71 15.54
C ILE A 121 -7.31 5.98 15.94
N SER A 122 -7.86 7.16 15.62
CA SER A 122 -7.23 8.45 15.93
C SER A 122 -7.19 8.78 17.42
N LEU A 123 -8.17 8.28 18.20
CA LEU A 123 -8.26 8.47 19.64
C LEU A 123 -7.47 7.43 20.46
N THR A 124 -7.01 6.37 19.82
CA THR A 124 -6.31 5.28 20.51
C THR A 124 -4.88 5.68 20.83
N GLU A 125 -4.57 5.85 22.11
CA GLU A 125 -3.21 6.09 22.59
C GLU A 125 -2.38 4.80 22.52
N PRO A 126 -1.09 4.88 22.11
CA PRO A 126 -0.21 3.73 22.13
C PRO A 126 -0.04 3.19 23.55
N SER A 127 -0.34 1.93 23.79
CA SER A 127 -0.08 1.35 25.11
C SER A 127 1.42 1.35 25.41
N SER A 128 1.79 1.70 26.66
CA SER A 128 3.17 1.83 27.12
C SER A 128 3.95 0.50 27.17
N LEU A 129 3.31 -0.62 26.91
CA LEU A 129 3.87 -1.96 27.00
C LEU A 129 4.56 -2.38 25.69
N ARG A 130 5.82 -1.92 25.51
CA ARG A 130 6.77 -2.37 24.47
C ARG A 130 6.19 -2.42 23.05
N PRO A 131 5.98 -1.30 22.40
CA PRO A 131 5.47 -1.28 21.04
C PRO A 131 6.47 -2.00 20.10
N ARG A 132 6.00 -3.05 19.43
CA ARG A 132 6.74 -3.60 18.29
C ARG A 132 6.66 -2.59 17.16
N THR A 133 7.79 -2.02 16.76
CA THR A 133 7.84 -1.14 15.60
C THR A 133 8.02 -1.96 14.33
N GLN A 134 7.16 -1.72 13.36
CA GLN A 134 7.28 -2.24 12.00
C GLN A 134 7.31 -1.06 11.04
N ASN A 135 8.07 -1.16 9.96
CA ASN A 135 8.03 -0.14 8.92
C ASN A 135 6.84 -0.42 7.99
N VAL A 136 6.15 0.64 7.60
CA VAL A 136 5.13 0.63 6.54
C VAL A 136 5.52 1.63 5.47
N ASP A 137 5.23 1.28 4.22
CA ASP A 137 5.49 2.15 3.07
C ASP A 137 4.28 3.08 2.88
N VAL A 138 4.55 4.37 2.70
CA VAL A 138 3.55 5.37 2.31
C VAL A 138 3.69 5.59 0.82
N ASP A 139 2.75 5.07 0.03
CA ASP A 139 2.85 5.16 -1.43
C ASP A 139 2.75 6.61 -1.90
N LEU A 140 1.66 7.30 -1.57
CA LEU A 140 1.42 8.69 -1.95
C LEU A 140 0.82 9.47 -0.78
N LEU A 141 1.33 10.68 -0.56
CA LEU A 141 0.81 11.63 0.42
C LEU A 141 1.00 13.05 -0.11
N PHE A 142 -0.09 13.79 -0.33
CA PHE A 142 -0.03 15.13 -0.91
C PHE A 142 -1.24 15.99 -0.51
N THR A 143 -1.10 17.31 -0.69
CA THR A 143 -2.17 18.29 -0.54
C THR A 143 -2.54 18.89 -1.90
N LYS A 144 -3.76 19.36 -2.02
CA LYS A 144 -4.21 20.21 -3.13
C LYS A 144 -4.34 21.65 -2.62
N LYS A 145 -3.75 22.62 -3.31
CA LYS A 145 -3.59 23.99 -2.83
C LYS A 145 -4.89 24.73 -2.50
N ASP A 146 -5.99 24.34 -3.12
CA ASP A 146 -7.32 24.91 -2.94
C ASP A 146 -8.20 24.13 -1.94
N GLU A 147 -7.63 23.07 -1.31
CA GLU A 147 -8.34 22.21 -0.38
C GLU A 147 -7.57 22.06 0.94
N ASP A 148 -8.31 22.10 2.04
CA ASP A 148 -7.73 21.86 3.38
C ASP A 148 -7.76 20.36 3.73
N LYS A 149 -7.18 19.54 2.83
CA LYS A 149 -7.12 18.08 2.95
C LYS A 149 -5.71 17.57 2.66
N LEU A 150 -5.29 16.56 3.40
CA LEU A 150 -4.07 15.79 3.18
C LEU A 150 -4.46 14.39 2.67
N TYR A 151 -4.23 14.14 1.40
CA TYR A 151 -4.64 12.92 0.74
C TYR A 151 -3.58 11.84 0.87
N PHE A 152 -3.96 10.72 1.47
CA PHE A 152 -3.18 9.48 1.47
C PHE A 152 -3.76 8.50 0.47
N PHE A 153 -2.93 7.98 -0.44
CA PHE A 153 -3.30 6.94 -1.38
C PHE A 153 -2.41 5.71 -1.19
N GLU A 154 -3.03 4.57 -0.95
CA GLU A 154 -2.42 3.27 -1.19
C GLU A 154 -2.64 2.91 -2.66
N SER A 155 -1.56 2.55 -3.38
CA SER A 155 -1.58 2.34 -4.82
C SER A 155 -1.49 0.87 -5.19
N LYS A 156 -2.27 0.42 -6.17
CA LYS A 156 -2.24 -0.94 -6.70
C LYS A 156 -2.22 -0.93 -8.23
N ALA A 157 -1.33 -1.75 -8.79
CA ALA A 157 -1.20 -1.87 -10.25
C ALA A 157 -2.43 -2.51 -10.88
N VAL A 158 -3.04 -3.48 -10.20
CA VAL A 158 -4.21 -4.24 -10.67
C VAL A 158 -5.18 -4.47 -9.52
N ASP A 159 -6.43 -4.74 -9.84
CA ASP A 159 -7.50 -5.04 -8.88
C ASP A 159 -7.87 -6.54 -8.81
N ASP A 160 -7.03 -7.41 -9.40
CA ASP A 160 -7.20 -8.87 -9.33
C ASP A 160 -6.82 -9.38 -7.93
N HIS A 161 -7.77 -9.36 -7.03
CA HIS A 161 -7.64 -9.82 -5.66
C HIS A 161 -8.63 -10.95 -5.37
N ASP A 162 -8.08 -12.10 -4.97
CA ASP A 162 -8.88 -13.07 -4.22
C ASP A 162 -9.27 -12.50 -2.84
N THR A 163 -10.20 -13.17 -2.15
CA THR A 163 -10.73 -12.71 -0.86
C THR A 163 -9.64 -12.47 0.19
N GLY A 164 -8.59 -13.31 0.20
CA GLY A 164 -7.48 -13.16 1.13
C GLY A 164 -6.67 -11.89 0.86
N LYS A 165 -6.29 -11.66 -0.38
CA LYS A 165 -5.55 -10.45 -0.79
C LYS A 165 -6.35 -9.17 -0.57
N PHE A 166 -7.67 -9.24 -0.76
CA PHE A 166 -8.55 -8.10 -0.51
C PHE A 166 -8.54 -7.70 0.97
N ASN A 167 -8.66 -8.66 1.88
CA ASN A 167 -8.57 -8.40 3.32
C ASN A 167 -7.19 -7.88 3.74
N ASP A 168 -6.12 -8.44 3.18
CA ASP A 168 -4.75 -7.98 3.46
C ASP A 168 -4.52 -6.55 2.96
N LEU A 169 -5.09 -6.18 1.80
CA LEU A 169 -5.02 -4.83 1.27
C LEU A 169 -5.73 -3.83 2.18
N ASN A 170 -6.97 -4.13 2.59
CA ASN A 170 -7.71 -3.26 3.50
C ASN A 170 -6.97 -3.11 4.83
N ARG A 171 -6.44 -4.20 5.39
CA ARG A 171 -5.61 -4.15 6.58
C ARG A 171 -4.41 -3.23 6.39
N LYS A 172 -3.68 -3.36 5.27
CA LYS A 172 -2.51 -2.51 4.97
C LYS A 172 -2.90 -1.04 4.94
N VAL A 173 -4.01 -0.69 4.27
CA VAL A 173 -4.49 0.70 4.19
C VAL A 173 -4.75 1.26 5.59
N PHE A 174 -5.50 0.55 6.44
CA PHE A 174 -5.81 1.02 7.79
C PHE A 174 -4.57 1.06 8.70
N GLU A 175 -3.67 0.10 8.58
CA GLU A 175 -2.43 0.09 9.35
C GLU A 175 -1.49 1.23 8.95
N THR A 176 -1.40 1.55 7.65
CA THR A 176 -0.63 2.70 7.16
C THR A 176 -1.29 4.01 7.57
N TYR A 177 -2.62 4.10 7.51
CA TYR A 177 -3.37 5.24 8.01
C TYR A 177 -3.10 5.50 9.50
N GLY A 178 -3.20 4.48 10.35
CA GLY A 178 -2.87 4.60 11.78
C GLY A 178 -1.41 5.03 12.03
N ALA A 179 -0.46 4.51 11.22
CA ALA A 179 0.95 4.93 11.30
C ALA A 179 1.15 6.40 10.89
N LEU A 180 0.42 6.88 9.88
CA LEU A 180 0.42 8.28 9.47
C LEU A 180 -0.15 9.17 10.58
N LEU A 181 -1.28 8.83 11.19
CA LEU A 181 -1.82 9.57 12.33
C LEU A 181 -0.81 9.74 13.46
N ASN A 182 0.05 8.73 13.71
CA ASN A 182 1.11 8.80 14.72
C ASN A 182 2.34 9.61 14.29
N SER A 183 2.52 9.84 12.97
CA SER A 183 3.70 10.49 12.40
C SER A 183 3.47 11.96 12.01
N LEU A 184 2.20 12.36 11.88
CA LEU A 184 1.76 13.69 11.51
C LEU A 184 1.50 14.55 12.76
N ASP A 185 1.58 15.87 12.63
CA ASP A 185 1.16 16.77 13.69
C ASP A 185 -0.39 16.83 13.82
N SER A 186 -0.89 17.48 14.86
CA SER A 186 -2.33 17.53 15.16
C SER A 186 -3.15 18.22 14.07
N ASN A 187 -2.60 19.22 13.40
CA ASN A 187 -3.27 19.94 12.30
C ASN A 187 -3.35 19.06 11.04
N GLU A 188 -2.24 18.37 10.70
CA GLU A 188 -2.20 17.46 9.57
C GLU A 188 -3.10 16.23 9.77
N ARG A 189 -3.16 15.69 11.01
CA ARG A 189 -4.04 14.54 11.34
C ARG A 189 -5.51 14.80 11.04
N SER A 190 -6.00 16.00 11.40
CA SER A 190 -7.41 16.36 11.20
C SER A 190 -7.81 16.49 9.73
N LYS A 191 -6.83 16.60 8.82
CA LYS A 191 -7.01 16.76 7.38
C LYS A 191 -6.77 15.49 6.58
N LEU A 192 -6.28 14.43 7.23
CA LEU A 192 -5.86 13.19 6.57
C LEU A 192 -7.06 12.41 6.01
N VAL A 193 -7.07 12.20 4.70
CA VAL A 193 -8.10 11.45 3.97
C VAL A 193 -7.48 10.22 3.31
N PRO A 194 -7.83 9.00 3.75
CA PRO A 194 -7.32 7.78 3.15
C PRO A 194 -8.07 7.42 1.88
N ASN A 195 -7.32 6.98 0.87
CA ASN A 195 -7.85 6.54 -0.42
C ASN A 195 -7.13 5.28 -0.91
N LEU A 196 -7.79 4.56 -1.80
CA LEU A 196 -7.23 3.41 -2.51
C LEU A 196 -7.28 3.69 -4.01
N MET A 197 -6.12 3.65 -4.66
CA MET A 197 -5.97 3.92 -6.08
C MET A 197 -5.57 2.67 -6.86
N TYR A 198 -6.30 2.39 -7.93
CA TYR A 198 -5.97 1.35 -8.89
C TYR A 198 -5.54 1.96 -10.22
N PHE A 199 -4.48 1.43 -10.83
CA PHE A 199 -4.03 1.78 -12.17
C PHE A 199 -4.72 0.94 -13.27
N SER A 200 -5.68 0.10 -12.89
CA SER A 200 -6.44 -0.73 -13.80
C SER A 200 -7.72 -0.02 -14.26
N GLU A 201 -8.08 -0.18 -15.53
CA GLU A 201 -9.38 0.27 -16.08
C GLU A 201 -10.54 -0.68 -15.70
N ALA A 202 -10.23 -1.82 -15.12
CA ALA A 202 -11.25 -2.79 -14.71
C ALA A 202 -12.17 -2.17 -13.66
N LYS A 203 -13.49 -2.23 -13.93
CA LYS A 203 -14.49 -1.77 -12.96
C LYS A 203 -14.59 -2.78 -11.82
N ARG A 204 -14.39 -2.33 -10.59
CA ARG A 204 -14.66 -3.13 -9.43
C ARG A 204 -16.15 -3.19 -9.16
N TYR A 205 -16.65 -4.42 -9.05
CA TYR A 205 -18.03 -4.69 -8.66
C TYR A 205 -18.17 -4.99 -7.16
N GLU A 206 -17.07 -5.35 -6.51
CA GLU A 206 -17.04 -5.66 -5.09
C GLU A 206 -16.86 -4.38 -4.24
N PRO A 207 -17.63 -4.23 -3.16
CA PRO A 207 -17.47 -3.11 -2.25
C PRO A 207 -16.13 -3.24 -1.51
N ILE A 208 -15.41 -2.14 -1.46
CA ILE A 208 -14.22 -2.00 -0.62
C ILE A 208 -14.65 -1.43 0.73
N TYR A 209 -13.88 -1.71 1.78
CA TYR A 209 -14.15 -1.16 3.13
C TYR A 209 -14.00 0.36 3.19
N ILE A 210 -13.25 0.96 2.27
CA ILE A 210 -13.14 2.40 2.12
C ILE A 210 -14.29 2.86 1.23
N PRO A 211 -15.19 3.74 1.72
CA PRO A 211 -16.27 4.28 0.92
C PRO A 211 -15.73 5.01 -0.30
N LYS A 212 -16.40 4.85 -1.43
CA LYS A 212 -16.18 5.72 -2.60
C LYS A 212 -16.90 7.02 -2.32
N GLU A 213 -16.19 8.14 -2.46
CA GLU A 213 -16.82 9.45 -2.55
C GLU A 213 -17.49 9.64 -3.93
#